data_943a2a0ce77d46aade7d9c4821c20732
#
_entry.id   943a2a0ce77d46aade7d9c4821c20732
#
_cell.length_a   1.000
_cell.length_b   1.000
_cell.length_c   1.000
_cell.angle_alpha   90.00
_cell.angle_beta   90.00
_cell.angle_gamma   90.00
#
_symmetry.space_group_name_H-M   'P 1'
#
loop_
_entity.id
_entity.type
_entity.pdbx_description
1 polymer ?
#
loop_
_entity_poly.entity_id
_entity_poly.type
_entity_poly.pdbx_seq_one_letter_code
_entity_poly.pdbx_strand_id
1 'polypeptide(L)'
;MAKVKVGVNGYGVIGKRVADAVSLQNDMKLVGVADIVADYRIQVAAKKGYPIYASVKEAVEEMRKGGIKVAGTLDDLLGEVDVIVDCTPAGIGAKNKAIYERAGVKAIFQGGEKHELVQASFVAQCNYKEALGKDFVRVVSCNTTGLCRMLGAIHSAVGIKKARAVLFRRAVDPWESHRDGIINTVLPET
;
A
#
# COMPACT_ATOMS: atom_id res chain seq x y z
N MET A 1 16.98 -7.41 18.82
CA MET A 1 16.91 -6.09 18.15
C MET A 1 15.51 -5.51 18.36
N ALA A 2 15.37 -4.19 18.44
CA ALA A 2 14.05 -3.58 18.47
C ALA A 2 13.33 -3.84 17.13
N LYS A 3 12.02 -4.11 17.19
CA LYS A 3 11.23 -4.33 15.97
C LYS A 3 10.97 -3.02 15.25
N VAL A 4 11.02 -3.02 13.93
CA VAL A 4 10.60 -1.86 13.11
C VAL A 4 9.09 -1.67 13.29
N LYS A 5 8.69 -0.47 13.69
CA LYS A 5 7.29 -0.08 13.89
C LYS A 5 6.69 0.37 12.56
N VAL A 6 5.66 -0.32 12.12
CA VAL A 6 5.04 -0.08 10.82
C VAL A 6 3.58 0.31 10.99
N GLY A 7 3.18 1.40 10.31
CA GLY A 7 1.79 1.79 10.12
C GLY A 7 1.34 1.51 8.68
N VAL A 8 0.05 1.33 8.49
CA VAL A 8 -0.56 1.19 7.15
C VAL A 8 -1.65 2.24 6.99
N ASN A 9 -1.53 3.10 5.99
CA ASN A 9 -2.55 4.08 5.65
C ASN A 9 -3.32 3.64 4.39
N GLY A 10 -4.64 3.44 4.53
CA GLY A 10 -5.51 2.82 3.54
C GLY A 10 -5.62 1.31 3.73
N TYR A 11 -6.74 0.84 4.27
CA TYR A 11 -7.00 -0.60 4.54
C TYR A 11 -7.89 -1.25 3.46
N GLY A 12 -7.62 -0.90 2.21
CA GLY A 12 -8.24 -1.51 1.03
C GLY A 12 -7.65 -2.88 0.69
N VAL A 13 -7.73 -3.27 -0.58
CA VAL A 13 -7.25 -4.57 -1.08
C VAL A 13 -5.77 -4.80 -0.79
N ILE A 14 -4.94 -3.79 -1.00
CA ILE A 14 -3.51 -3.88 -0.77
C ILE A 14 -3.20 -3.73 0.71
N GLY A 15 -3.74 -2.70 1.37
CA GLY A 15 -3.42 -2.39 2.76
C GLY A 15 -3.71 -3.54 3.73
N LYS A 16 -4.83 -4.25 3.55
CA LYS A 16 -5.13 -5.44 4.38
C LYS A 16 -4.07 -6.54 4.25
N ARG A 17 -3.55 -6.78 3.02
CA ARG A 17 -2.52 -7.79 2.78
C ARG A 17 -1.16 -7.35 3.33
N VAL A 18 -0.85 -6.06 3.22
CA VAL A 18 0.37 -5.47 3.79
C VAL A 18 0.33 -5.56 5.31
N ALA A 19 -0.76 -5.17 5.95
CA ALA A 19 -0.92 -5.26 7.40
C ALA A 19 -0.78 -6.70 7.91
N ASP A 20 -1.43 -7.65 7.25
CA ASP A 20 -1.30 -9.08 7.56
C ASP A 20 0.15 -9.57 7.39
N ALA A 21 0.81 -9.20 6.29
CA ALA A 21 2.20 -9.57 6.04
C ALA A 21 3.16 -8.99 7.11
N VAL A 22 2.98 -7.73 7.49
CA VAL A 22 3.75 -7.08 8.55
C VAL A 22 3.54 -7.78 9.89
N SER A 23 2.30 -8.14 10.22
CA SER A 23 1.97 -8.80 11.50
C SER A 23 2.62 -10.18 11.65
N LEU A 24 2.99 -10.82 10.55
CA LEU A 24 3.65 -12.13 10.52
C LEU A 24 5.19 -12.03 10.60
N GLN A 25 5.78 -10.85 10.51
CA GLN A 25 7.23 -10.70 10.58
C GLN A 25 7.74 -10.66 12.02
N ASN A 26 8.85 -11.34 12.26
CA ASN A 26 9.47 -11.40 13.59
C ASN A 26 10.21 -10.11 13.96
N ASP A 27 10.67 -9.36 12.97
CA ASP A 27 11.46 -8.14 13.08
C ASP A 27 10.62 -6.85 12.92
N MET A 28 9.30 -6.99 12.68
CA MET A 28 8.38 -5.87 12.54
C MET A 28 7.28 -5.90 13.60
N LYS A 29 6.66 -4.75 13.83
CA LYS A 29 5.46 -4.59 14.64
C LYS A 29 4.47 -3.71 13.88
N LEU A 30 3.29 -4.26 13.57
CA LEU A 30 2.17 -3.45 13.10
C LEU A 30 1.65 -2.62 14.27
N VAL A 31 1.82 -1.30 14.19
CA VAL A 31 1.35 -0.35 15.20
C VAL A 31 -0.13 -0.08 15.01
N GLY A 32 -0.57 0.07 13.76
CA GLY A 32 -1.97 0.27 13.46
C GLY A 32 -2.23 0.43 11.98
N VAL A 33 -3.50 0.50 11.65
CA VAL A 33 -4.01 0.76 10.30
C VAL A 33 -4.90 1.99 10.32
N ALA A 34 -4.78 2.85 9.31
CA ALA A 34 -5.58 4.05 9.16
C ALA A 34 -6.48 3.93 7.92
N ASP A 35 -7.72 4.42 8.03
CA ASP A 35 -8.66 4.53 6.90
C ASP A 35 -9.64 5.69 7.17
N ILE A 36 -10.50 5.98 6.19
CA ILE A 36 -11.55 7.01 6.30
C ILE A 36 -12.96 6.42 6.47
N VAL A 37 -13.10 5.10 6.39
CA VAL A 37 -14.39 4.42 6.37
C VAL A 37 -14.59 3.48 7.57
N ALA A 38 -15.83 3.17 7.89
CA ALA A 38 -16.24 2.24 8.94
C ALA A 38 -16.87 0.95 8.38
N ASP A 39 -16.48 0.57 7.17
CA ASP A 39 -17.06 -0.59 6.48
C ASP A 39 -16.56 -1.94 7.04
N TYR A 40 -17.06 -3.03 6.44
CA TYR A 40 -16.71 -4.39 6.85
C TYR A 40 -15.20 -4.67 6.86
N ARG A 41 -14.40 -3.98 6.03
CA ARG A 41 -12.94 -4.18 5.95
C ARG A 41 -12.28 -3.73 7.26
N ILE A 42 -12.64 -2.54 7.72
CA ILE A 42 -12.13 -2.01 9.00
C ILE A 42 -12.66 -2.81 10.19
N GLN A 43 -13.92 -3.30 10.15
CA GLN A 43 -14.44 -4.21 11.16
C GLN A 43 -13.62 -5.53 11.23
N VAL A 44 -13.19 -6.05 10.08
CA VAL A 44 -12.29 -7.22 10.05
C VAL A 44 -10.93 -6.90 10.66
N ALA A 45 -10.35 -5.71 10.38
CA ALA A 45 -9.10 -5.27 11.01
C ALA A 45 -9.23 -5.20 12.55
N ALA A 46 -10.34 -4.61 13.03
CA ALA A 46 -10.65 -4.53 14.46
C ALA A 46 -10.79 -5.92 15.11
N LYS A 47 -11.46 -6.85 14.44
CA LYS A 47 -11.60 -8.26 14.91
C LYS A 47 -10.26 -9.00 14.96
N LYS A 48 -9.30 -8.64 14.11
CA LYS A 48 -7.92 -9.15 14.16
C LYS A 48 -7.09 -8.53 15.28
N GLY A 49 -7.64 -7.55 16.01
CA GLY A 49 -6.95 -6.85 17.08
C GLY A 49 -6.00 -5.76 16.60
N TYR A 50 -6.08 -5.32 15.34
CA TYR A 50 -5.28 -4.21 14.84
C TYR A 50 -5.81 -2.89 15.40
N PRO A 51 -4.96 -2.02 15.97
CA PRO A 51 -5.37 -0.67 16.33
C PRO A 51 -5.81 0.12 15.10
N ILE A 52 -6.97 0.78 15.19
CA ILE A 52 -7.58 1.51 14.07
C ILE A 52 -7.42 3.01 14.30
N TYR A 53 -6.92 3.69 13.29
CA TYR A 53 -6.77 5.14 13.26
C TYR A 53 -7.62 5.74 12.15
N ALA A 54 -8.05 6.98 12.32
CA ALA A 54 -8.73 7.72 11.25
C ALA A 54 -7.69 8.44 10.39
N SER A 55 -7.68 8.22 9.08
CA SER A 55 -6.75 8.90 8.16
C SER A 55 -6.97 10.40 8.07
N VAL A 56 -8.18 10.87 8.40
CA VAL A 56 -8.54 12.28 8.51
C VAL A 56 -9.38 12.50 9.77
N LYS A 57 -9.27 13.68 10.37
CA LYS A 57 -9.97 14.00 11.63
C LYS A 57 -11.50 13.89 11.51
N GLU A 58 -12.01 14.27 10.37
CA GLU A 58 -13.44 14.26 10.07
C GLU A 58 -14.05 12.86 10.08
N ALA A 59 -13.25 11.83 9.79
CA ALA A 59 -13.71 10.44 9.78
C ALA A 59 -13.87 9.83 11.19
N VAL A 60 -13.30 10.42 12.24
CA VAL A 60 -13.31 9.86 13.60
C VAL A 60 -14.72 9.58 14.10
N GLU A 61 -15.60 10.57 13.99
CA GLU A 61 -16.97 10.46 14.50
C GLU A 61 -17.82 9.46 13.69
N GLU A 62 -17.63 9.41 12.37
CA GLU A 62 -18.31 8.45 11.51
C GLU A 62 -17.85 7.02 11.80
N MET A 63 -16.54 6.81 11.96
CA MET A 63 -15.99 5.51 12.32
C MET A 63 -16.49 5.05 13.70
N ARG A 64 -16.57 5.94 14.69
CA ARG A 64 -17.14 5.63 16.01
C ARG A 64 -18.61 5.25 15.95
N LYS A 65 -19.42 5.99 15.17
CA LYS A 65 -20.83 5.66 14.90
C LYS A 65 -20.98 4.29 14.23
N GLY A 66 -20.04 3.92 13.37
CA GLY A 66 -19.94 2.60 12.75
C GLY A 66 -19.43 1.49 13.69
N GLY A 67 -19.30 1.77 15.01
CA GLY A 67 -18.89 0.78 16.01
C GLY A 67 -17.39 0.49 16.07
N ILE A 68 -16.57 1.33 15.44
CA ILE A 68 -15.11 1.18 15.46
C ILE A 68 -14.52 1.90 16.67
N LYS A 69 -13.72 1.18 17.45
CA LYS A 69 -12.87 1.78 18.49
C LYS A 69 -11.68 2.45 17.82
N VAL A 70 -11.78 3.74 17.56
CA VAL A 70 -10.72 4.54 16.95
C VAL A 70 -9.67 4.85 18.02
N ALA A 71 -8.41 4.45 17.78
CA ALA A 71 -7.26 4.67 18.66
C ALA A 71 -6.73 6.12 18.59
N GLY A 72 -6.87 6.76 17.43
CA GLY A 72 -6.42 8.13 17.19
C GLY A 72 -6.57 8.52 15.72
N THR A 73 -5.85 9.55 15.33
CA THR A 73 -5.77 10.04 13.94
C THR A 73 -4.49 9.53 13.26
N LEU A 74 -4.33 9.82 11.97
CA LEU A 74 -3.09 9.54 11.25
C LEU A 74 -1.88 10.23 11.89
N ASP A 75 -2.05 11.46 12.37
CA ASP A 75 -0.97 12.18 13.05
C ASP A 75 -0.50 11.44 14.31
N ASP A 76 -1.44 10.87 15.08
CA ASP A 76 -1.11 10.07 16.27
C ASP A 76 -0.36 8.80 15.87
N LEU A 77 -0.81 8.10 14.81
CA LEU A 77 -0.12 6.91 14.28
C LEU A 77 1.30 7.25 13.81
N LEU A 78 1.48 8.37 13.11
CA LEU A 78 2.79 8.79 12.61
C LEU A 78 3.78 9.10 13.75
N GLY A 79 3.30 9.54 14.91
CA GLY A 79 4.12 9.71 16.11
C GLY A 79 4.65 8.41 16.72
N GLU A 80 4.10 7.28 16.34
CA GLU A 80 4.42 5.97 16.92
C GLU A 80 5.21 5.03 15.99
N VAL A 81 5.33 5.34 14.68
CA VAL A 81 5.90 4.44 13.67
C VAL A 81 7.25 4.93 13.15
N ASP A 82 8.07 3.98 12.70
CA ASP A 82 9.31 4.25 11.97
C ASP A 82 9.05 4.36 10.46
N VAL A 83 8.05 3.61 9.96
CA VAL A 83 7.68 3.52 8.54
C VAL A 83 6.18 3.48 8.38
N ILE A 84 5.66 4.25 7.43
CA ILE A 84 4.27 4.16 6.97
C ILE A 84 4.21 3.51 5.59
N VAL A 85 3.32 2.52 5.40
CA VAL A 85 3.01 1.99 4.08
C VAL A 85 1.72 2.63 3.61
N ASP A 86 1.82 3.51 2.61
CA ASP A 86 0.68 4.21 2.02
C ASP A 86 0.05 3.32 0.94
N CYS A 87 -1.16 2.84 1.23
CA CYS A 87 -1.99 2.01 0.36
C CYS A 87 -3.26 2.76 -0.06
N THR A 88 -3.26 4.09 0.04
CA THR A 88 -4.37 4.94 -0.39
C THR A 88 -4.51 4.94 -1.92
N PRO A 89 -5.68 5.32 -2.47
CA PRO A 89 -5.87 5.40 -3.91
C PRO A 89 -4.89 6.34 -4.61
N ALA A 90 -4.67 6.11 -5.90
CA ALA A 90 -3.77 6.90 -6.73
C ALA A 90 -3.99 8.41 -6.59
N GLY A 91 -2.91 9.16 -6.41
CA GLY A 91 -2.90 10.62 -6.23
C GLY A 91 -3.14 11.10 -4.78
N ILE A 92 -3.61 10.23 -3.88
CA ILE A 92 -3.74 10.56 -2.45
C ILE A 92 -2.37 10.47 -1.77
N GLY A 93 -1.57 9.43 -2.07
CA GLY A 93 -0.21 9.28 -1.54
C GLY A 93 0.67 10.50 -1.82
N ALA A 94 0.52 11.15 -2.98
CA ALA A 94 1.21 12.39 -3.29
C ALA A 94 0.87 13.54 -2.31
N LYS A 95 -0.39 13.63 -1.87
CA LYS A 95 -0.81 14.61 -0.86
C LYS A 95 -0.31 14.24 0.53
N ASN A 96 -0.33 12.95 0.84
CA ASN A 96 0.11 12.43 2.13
C ASN A 96 1.63 12.58 2.33
N LYS A 97 2.42 12.60 1.25
CA LYS A 97 3.89 12.71 1.35
C LYS A 97 4.34 13.88 2.22
N ALA A 98 3.74 15.06 2.03
CA ALA A 98 4.07 16.25 2.84
C ALA A 98 3.75 16.07 4.34
N ILE A 99 2.77 15.23 4.67
CA ILE A 99 2.43 14.89 6.06
C ILE A 99 3.52 13.98 6.64
N TYR A 100 3.96 12.97 5.89
CA TYR A 100 5.01 12.05 6.31
C TYR A 100 6.37 12.73 6.46
N GLU A 101 6.70 13.65 5.54
CA GLU A 101 7.91 14.49 5.62
C GLU A 101 7.94 15.33 6.90
N ARG A 102 6.83 15.99 7.23
CA ARG A 102 6.73 16.79 8.47
C ARG A 102 6.84 15.94 9.73
N ALA A 103 6.31 14.72 9.69
CA ALA A 103 6.40 13.78 10.80
C ALA A 103 7.78 13.10 10.91
N GLY A 104 8.67 13.28 9.92
CA GLY A 104 9.97 12.60 9.87
C GLY A 104 9.89 11.08 9.68
N VAL A 105 8.77 10.58 9.13
CA VAL A 105 8.50 9.15 8.97
C VAL A 105 8.80 8.73 7.54
N LYS A 106 9.50 7.60 7.37
CA LYS A 106 9.74 6.99 6.05
C LYS A 106 8.46 6.44 5.47
N ALA A 107 8.30 6.51 4.13
CA ALA A 107 7.09 6.01 3.49
C ALA A 107 7.34 5.11 2.29
N ILE A 108 6.51 4.07 2.18
CA ILE A 108 6.44 3.16 1.03
C ILE A 108 5.08 3.32 0.37
N PHE A 109 5.04 3.81 -0.86
CA PHE A 109 3.80 4.07 -1.59
C PHE A 109 3.39 2.88 -2.47
N GLN A 110 2.12 2.49 -2.39
CA GLN A 110 1.52 1.36 -3.10
C GLN A 110 0.39 1.77 -4.05
N GLY A 111 -0.03 3.04 -4.04
CA GLY A 111 -1.22 3.54 -4.74
C GLY A 111 -1.03 3.85 -6.23
N GLY A 112 0.16 3.60 -6.79
CA GLY A 112 0.45 3.88 -8.20
C GLY A 112 1.03 5.27 -8.46
N GLU A 113 1.66 5.87 -7.45
CA GLU A 113 2.34 7.17 -7.54
C GLU A 113 3.41 7.18 -8.62
N LYS A 114 3.66 8.37 -9.18
CA LYS A 114 4.71 8.57 -10.19
C LYS A 114 6.09 8.46 -9.57
N HIS A 115 7.10 8.12 -10.43
CA HIS A 115 8.49 7.97 -9.99
C HIS A 115 9.06 9.27 -9.39
N GLU A 116 8.67 10.41 -9.94
CA GLU A 116 9.15 11.74 -9.54
C GLU A 116 8.75 12.12 -8.09
N LEU A 117 7.77 11.42 -7.52
CA LEU A 117 7.34 11.63 -6.14
C LEU A 117 8.34 11.07 -5.11
N VAL A 118 9.13 10.07 -5.51
CA VAL A 118 9.93 9.24 -4.62
C VAL A 118 11.40 9.19 -5.05
N GLN A 119 12.24 8.63 -4.18
CA GLN A 119 13.67 8.49 -4.44
C GLN A 119 14.02 7.20 -5.18
N ALA A 120 13.12 6.20 -5.14
CA ALA A 120 13.30 4.94 -5.87
C ALA A 120 11.96 4.26 -6.17
N SER A 121 11.86 3.64 -7.37
CA SER A 121 10.84 2.65 -7.68
C SER A 121 11.39 1.26 -7.36
N PHE A 122 10.66 0.45 -6.60
CA PHE A 122 11.19 -0.73 -5.93
C PHE A 122 10.57 -2.03 -6.45
N VAL A 123 11.44 -2.98 -6.77
CA VAL A 123 11.12 -4.40 -6.95
C VAL A 123 12.21 -5.22 -6.27
N ALA A 124 11.91 -5.90 -5.17
CA ALA A 124 12.88 -6.49 -4.27
C ALA A 124 13.96 -7.36 -4.96
N GLN A 125 13.56 -8.21 -5.90
CA GLN A 125 14.49 -9.10 -6.61
C GLN A 125 15.34 -8.41 -7.65
N CYS A 126 15.03 -7.17 -8.04
CA CYS A 126 15.70 -6.47 -9.14
C CYS A 126 16.61 -5.36 -8.64
N ASN A 127 16.17 -4.55 -7.69
CA ASN A 127 16.91 -3.35 -7.28
C ASN A 127 16.84 -3.07 -5.78
N TYR A 128 16.88 -4.12 -4.94
CA TYR A 128 16.81 -3.98 -3.49
C TYR A 128 17.82 -2.96 -2.94
N LYS A 129 19.06 -3.02 -3.40
CA LYS A 129 20.14 -2.14 -2.92
C LYS A 129 19.91 -0.66 -3.23
N GLU A 130 19.18 -0.33 -4.30
CA GLU A 130 18.88 1.05 -4.67
C GLU A 130 17.85 1.70 -3.74
N ALA A 131 17.02 0.90 -3.10
CA ALA A 131 16.02 1.38 -2.15
C ALA A 131 16.56 1.55 -0.73
N LEU A 132 17.71 0.93 -0.41
CA LEU A 132 18.30 1.02 0.94
C LEU A 132 18.69 2.46 1.27
N GLY A 133 18.35 2.88 2.48
CA GLY A 133 18.65 4.22 2.99
C GLY A 133 17.76 5.34 2.44
N LYS A 134 16.81 5.04 1.54
CA LYS A 134 15.85 6.02 1.05
C LYS A 134 14.72 6.24 2.05
N ASP A 135 14.21 7.46 2.09
CA ASP A 135 13.10 7.82 2.98
C ASP A 135 11.75 7.58 2.31
N PHE A 136 11.69 7.79 0.99
CA PHE A 136 10.47 7.63 0.19
C PHE A 136 10.73 6.72 -1.01
N VAL A 137 10.04 5.58 -1.02
CA VAL A 137 10.08 4.62 -2.12
C VAL A 137 8.67 4.29 -2.58
N ARG A 138 8.50 3.84 -3.82
CA ARG A 138 7.24 3.28 -4.28
C ARG A 138 7.42 1.85 -4.73
N VAL A 139 6.40 1.04 -4.54
CA VAL A 139 6.25 -0.25 -5.21
C VAL A 139 5.55 -0.01 -6.54
N VAL A 140 6.08 -0.60 -7.61
CA VAL A 140 5.48 -0.50 -8.94
C VAL A 140 4.25 -1.41 -9.05
N SER A 141 3.48 -1.29 -10.15
CA SER A 141 2.28 -2.09 -10.34
C SER A 141 2.56 -3.59 -10.25
N CYS A 142 1.54 -4.38 -9.87
CA CYS A 142 1.64 -5.83 -9.78
C CYS A 142 2.12 -6.47 -11.10
N ASN A 143 1.66 -5.94 -12.24
CA ASN A 143 2.10 -6.39 -13.56
C ASN A 143 3.57 -6.08 -13.81
N THR A 144 4.01 -4.86 -13.52
CA THR A 144 5.42 -4.46 -13.63
C THR A 144 6.29 -5.29 -12.69
N THR A 145 5.85 -5.49 -11.45
CA THR A 145 6.56 -6.34 -10.47
C THR A 145 6.73 -7.76 -11.00
N GLY A 146 5.66 -8.36 -11.54
CA GLY A 146 5.70 -9.71 -12.11
C GLY A 146 6.67 -9.81 -13.29
N LEU A 147 6.60 -8.85 -14.22
CA LEU A 147 7.52 -8.78 -15.36
C LEU A 147 8.98 -8.62 -14.91
N CYS A 148 9.27 -7.68 -14.03
CA CYS A 148 10.63 -7.45 -13.54
C CYS A 148 11.20 -8.69 -12.84
N ARG A 149 10.42 -9.35 -12.01
CA ARG A 149 10.86 -10.58 -11.31
C ARG A 149 11.19 -11.70 -12.29
N MET A 150 10.31 -11.94 -13.28
CA MET A 150 10.50 -12.99 -14.27
C MET A 150 11.69 -12.68 -15.20
N LEU A 151 11.69 -11.50 -15.79
CA LEU A 151 12.76 -11.09 -16.72
C LEU A 151 14.11 -10.95 -16.01
N GLY A 152 14.12 -10.44 -14.78
CA GLY A 152 15.33 -10.34 -13.97
C GLY A 152 15.95 -11.71 -13.68
N ALA A 153 15.15 -12.71 -13.31
CA ALA A 153 15.62 -14.07 -13.07
C ALA A 153 16.20 -14.70 -14.36
N ILE A 154 15.52 -14.57 -15.50
CA ILE A 154 16.00 -15.11 -16.76
C ILE A 154 17.28 -14.38 -17.21
N HIS A 155 17.29 -13.04 -17.09
CA HIS A 155 18.46 -12.24 -17.46
C HIS A 155 19.71 -12.62 -16.65
N SER A 156 19.54 -12.84 -15.36
CA SER A 156 20.62 -13.25 -14.46
C SER A 156 21.14 -14.65 -14.77
N ALA A 157 20.29 -15.56 -15.24
CA ALA A 157 20.68 -16.94 -15.54
C ALA A 157 21.34 -17.10 -16.92
N VAL A 158 20.77 -16.49 -17.96
CA VAL A 158 21.16 -16.76 -19.36
C VAL A 158 21.32 -15.51 -20.22
N GLY A 159 21.02 -14.33 -19.69
CA GLY A 159 20.95 -13.07 -20.43
C GLY A 159 19.69 -12.93 -21.28
N ILE A 160 19.29 -11.70 -21.55
CA ILE A 160 18.16 -11.38 -22.43
C ILE A 160 18.63 -10.32 -23.42
N LYS A 161 18.52 -10.62 -24.74
CA LYS A 161 18.75 -9.63 -25.80
C LYS A 161 17.50 -8.82 -26.12
N LYS A 162 16.32 -9.45 -26.04
CA LYS A 162 15.04 -8.81 -26.35
C LYS A 162 13.91 -9.58 -25.68
N ALA A 163 12.90 -8.87 -25.17
CA ALA A 163 11.68 -9.44 -24.65
C ALA A 163 10.45 -8.74 -25.23
N ARG A 164 9.36 -9.46 -25.38
CA ARG A 164 8.01 -8.93 -25.64
C ARG A 164 7.07 -9.54 -24.63
N ALA A 165 6.18 -8.70 -24.07
CA ALA A 165 5.21 -9.15 -23.09
C ALA A 165 3.80 -8.71 -23.50
N VAL A 166 2.83 -9.59 -23.25
CA VAL A 166 1.40 -9.31 -23.39
C VAL A 166 0.77 -9.50 -22.02
N LEU A 167 0.04 -8.49 -21.57
CA LEU A 167 -0.56 -8.44 -20.25
C LEU A 167 -2.09 -8.59 -20.39
N PHE A 168 -2.62 -9.70 -19.89
CA PHE A 168 -4.04 -9.90 -19.76
C PHE A 168 -4.50 -9.47 -18.38
N ARG A 169 -5.31 -8.43 -18.31
CA ARG A 169 -5.86 -7.92 -17.05
C ARG A 169 -7.32 -8.34 -16.92
N ARG A 170 -7.68 -8.86 -15.76
CA ARG A 170 -9.07 -9.03 -15.36
C ARG A 170 -9.49 -7.88 -14.42
N ALA A 171 -10.78 -7.71 -14.22
CA ALA A 171 -11.29 -6.88 -13.13
C ALA A 171 -10.72 -7.36 -11.78
N VAL A 172 -10.33 -6.44 -10.94
CA VAL A 172 -9.56 -6.75 -9.73
C VAL A 172 -10.48 -7.08 -8.57
N ASP A 173 -11.34 -6.16 -8.20
CA ASP A 173 -12.24 -6.29 -7.06
C ASP A 173 -13.65 -5.80 -7.42
N PRO A 174 -14.71 -6.38 -6.81
CA PRO A 174 -16.10 -6.05 -7.18
C PRO A 174 -16.49 -4.59 -6.96
N TRP A 175 -15.80 -3.88 -6.08
CA TRP A 175 -16.09 -2.47 -5.77
C TRP A 175 -15.19 -1.46 -6.49
N GLU A 176 -14.21 -1.93 -7.27
CA GLU A 176 -13.44 -1.04 -8.13
C GLU A 176 -14.20 -0.77 -9.41
N SER A 177 -14.19 0.48 -9.85
CA SER A 177 -14.75 0.84 -11.16
C SER A 177 -13.87 0.28 -12.27
N HIS A 178 -14.41 -0.66 -13.05
CA HIS A 178 -13.69 -1.35 -14.12
C HIS A 178 -14.12 -0.90 -15.50
N ARG A 179 -14.49 0.36 -15.67
CA ARG A 179 -14.94 0.90 -16.96
C ARG A 179 -13.98 0.59 -18.10
N ASP A 180 -12.68 0.52 -17.81
CA ASP A 180 -11.62 0.25 -18.78
C ASP A 180 -11.09 -1.20 -18.70
N GLY A 181 -11.74 -2.07 -17.95
CA GLY A 181 -11.33 -3.47 -17.81
C GLY A 181 -11.86 -4.35 -18.95
N ILE A 182 -11.14 -5.44 -19.26
CA ILE A 182 -11.53 -6.40 -20.29
C ILE A 182 -12.96 -6.93 -20.10
N ILE A 183 -13.39 -7.14 -18.85
CA ILE A 183 -14.75 -7.60 -18.55
C ILE A 183 -15.80 -6.60 -19.03
N ASN A 184 -15.54 -5.31 -18.91
CA ASN A 184 -16.47 -4.27 -19.35
C ASN A 184 -16.56 -4.16 -20.89
N THR A 185 -15.57 -4.66 -21.62
CA THR A 185 -15.62 -4.70 -23.10
C THR A 185 -16.40 -5.88 -23.65
N VAL A 186 -16.74 -6.86 -22.79
CA VAL A 186 -17.46 -8.10 -23.17
C VAL A 186 -18.92 -8.07 -22.70
N LEU A 187 -19.26 -7.25 -21.72
CA LEU A 187 -20.63 -7.08 -21.26
C LEU A 187 -21.35 -6.07 -22.15
N PRO A 188 -22.52 -6.42 -22.72
CA PRO A 188 -23.34 -5.43 -23.41
C PRO A 188 -23.74 -4.35 -22.43
N GLU A 189 -23.62 -3.08 -22.83
CA GLU A 189 -24.21 -1.97 -22.10
C GLU A 189 -25.73 -2.18 -22.07
N THR A 190 -26.29 -2.39 -20.87
CA THR A 190 -27.72 -2.45 -20.63
C THR A 190 -28.24 -1.09 -20.23
#